data_65f28d3b3f1485af7edb72fae809930b
#
_entry.id   65f28d3b3f1485af7edb72fae809930b
#
_cell.length_a   1.000
_cell.length_b   1.000
_cell.length_c   1.000
_cell.angle_alpha   90.00
_cell.angle_beta   90.00
_cell.angle_gamma   90.00
#
_symmetry.space_group_name_H-M   'P 1'
#
loop_
_entity.id
_entity.type
_entity.pdbx_description
1 polymer ?
#
loop_
_entity_poly.entity_id
_entity_poly.type
_entity_poly.pdbx_seq_one_letter_code
_entity_poly.pdbx_strand_id
1 'polypeptide(L)'
;MQIQLSDIRDDRQHRALTGMSKTLSGKLARIFGEIYEETQEKTYEEAVKNGERERKRGGGRKSKLATAPVKLLFLLYYLKNYPTFDVLAACFGMSRSKACENFHKLLPILKETLSRIRAIPCSRFENVEDMRKALGDIERIIIDVTGRAHRRPADNEKQASMYSG
;
A
#
# COMPACT_ATOMS: atom_id res chain seq x y z
N MET A 1 18.04 1.08 -17.34
CA MET A 1 17.90 2.40 -16.68
C MET A 1 17.24 2.13 -15.33
N GLN A 2 17.85 2.53 -14.22
CA GLN A 2 17.28 2.32 -12.88
C GLN A 2 16.70 3.65 -12.42
N ILE A 3 15.47 3.63 -11.88
CA ILE A 3 14.83 4.82 -11.32
C ILE A 3 15.44 5.10 -9.94
N GLN A 4 16.04 6.29 -9.76
CA GLN A 4 16.51 6.78 -8.48
C GLN A 4 15.77 8.08 -8.13
N LEU A 5 15.66 8.35 -6.82
CA LEU A 5 15.03 9.61 -6.36
C LEU A 5 15.76 10.86 -6.87
N SER A 6 17.09 10.77 -7.06
CA SER A 6 17.94 11.82 -7.63
C SER A 6 17.61 12.15 -9.07
N ASP A 7 17.06 11.19 -9.84
CA ASP A 7 16.77 11.34 -11.26
C ASP A 7 15.44 12.08 -11.52
N ILE A 8 14.63 12.23 -10.45
CA ILE A 8 13.34 12.91 -10.50
C ILE A 8 13.57 14.42 -10.37
N ARG A 9 13.49 15.14 -11.50
CA ARG A 9 13.86 16.55 -11.60
C ARG A 9 12.90 17.47 -10.84
N ASP A 10 11.60 17.31 -11.05
CA ASP A 10 10.57 18.22 -10.57
C ASP A 10 9.33 17.50 -10.00
N ASP A 11 8.40 18.28 -9.46
CA ASP A 11 7.15 17.77 -8.88
C ASP A 11 6.21 17.18 -9.94
N ARG A 12 6.22 17.69 -11.18
CA ARG A 12 5.43 17.14 -12.28
C ARG A 12 5.86 15.72 -12.61
N GLN A 13 7.17 15.49 -12.75
CA GLN A 13 7.72 14.17 -13.01
C GLN A 13 7.45 13.22 -11.81
N HIS A 14 7.58 13.73 -10.59
CA HIS A 14 7.28 12.96 -9.39
C HIS A 14 5.81 12.52 -9.36
N ARG A 15 4.86 13.41 -9.67
CA ARG A 15 3.44 13.08 -9.75
C ARG A 15 3.13 12.08 -10.87
N ALA A 16 3.80 12.19 -12.01
CA ALA A 16 3.64 11.24 -13.11
C ALA A 16 4.04 9.82 -12.70
N LEU A 17 5.11 9.69 -11.90
CA LEU A 17 5.61 8.39 -11.44
C LEU A 17 4.85 7.82 -10.23
N THR A 18 4.35 8.67 -9.32
CA THR A 18 3.85 8.25 -7.99
C THR A 18 2.39 8.61 -7.73
N GLY A 19 1.79 9.49 -8.52
CA GLY A 19 0.44 9.98 -8.31
C GLY A 19 0.33 11.11 -7.27
N MET A 20 1.43 11.50 -6.58
CA MET A 20 1.41 12.54 -5.54
C MET A 20 2.57 13.52 -5.67
N SER A 21 2.46 14.68 -4.98
CA SER A 21 3.52 15.68 -4.96
C SER A 21 4.74 15.19 -4.18
N LYS A 22 5.91 15.73 -4.52
CA LYS A 22 7.18 15.43 -3.82
C LYS A 22 7.10 15.75 -2.32
N THR A 23 6.46 16.87 -1.97
CA THR A 23 6.26 17.28 -0.57
C THR A 23 5.40 16.28 0.20
N LEU A 24 4.27 15.85 -0.37
CA LEU A 24 3.37 14.90 0.26
C LEU A 24 4.02 13.51 0.39
N SER A 25 4.69 13.07 -0.66
CA SER A 25 5.47 11.82 -0.65
C SER A 25 6.57 11.83 0.42
N GLY A 26 7.25 12.97 0.61
CA GLY A 26 8.26 13.11 1.67
C GLY A 26 7.68 12.99 3.08
N LYS A 27 6.53 13.62 3.33
CA LYS A 27 5.81 13.48 4.62
C LYS A 27 5.38 12.03 4.87
N LEU A 28 4.81 11.39 3.84
CA LEU A 28 4.39 9.99 3.92
C LEU A 28 5.58 9.06 4.14
N ALA A 29 6.71 9.32 3.48
CA ALA A 29 7.93 8.50 3.59
C ALA A 29 8.51 8.50 5.02
N ARG A 30 8.38 9.61 5.76
CA ARG A 30 8.82 9.68 7.15
C ARG A 30 8.01 8.71 8.01
N ILE A 31 6.67 8.81 7.97
CA ILE A 31 5.78 7.96 8.77
C ILE A 31 5.90 6.49 8.34
N PHE A 32 5.98 6.25 7.04
CA PHE A 32 6.23 4.91 6.49
C PHE A 32 7.55 4.31 6.99
N GLY A 33 8.59 5.13 7.11
CA GLY A 33 9.88 4.71 7.65
C GLY A 33 9.81 4.32 9.12
N GLU A 34 9.12 5.08 9.95
CA GLU A 34 8.89 4.78 11.36
C GLU A 34 8.18 3.43 11.52
N ILE A 35 7.07 3.23 10.81
CA ILE A 35 6.29 1.97 10.85
C ILE A 35 7.10 0.79 10.27
N TYR A 36 7.89 1.04 9.23
CA TYR A 36 8.77 0.01 8.68
C TYR A 36 9.77 -0.49 9.73
N GLU A 37 10.43 0.41 10.45
CA GLU A 37 11.39 0.02 11.50
C GLU A 37 10.69 -0.65 12.69
N GLU A 38 9.53 -0.16 13.14
CA GLU A 38 8.71 -0.81 14.17
C GLU A 38 8.35 -2.26 13.76
N THR A 39 7.94 -2.46 12.51
CA THR A 39 7.57 -3.78 11.99
C THR A 39 8.77 -4.71 11.92
N GLN A 40 9.93 -4.19 11.48
CA GLN A 40 11.16 -4.97 11.40
C GLN A 40 11.67 -5.35 12.79
N GLU A 41 11.51 -4.49 13.80
CA GLU A 41 11.91 -4.80 15.18
C GLU A 41 11.02 -5.88 15.78
N LYS A 42 9.71 -5.75 15.67
CA LYS A 42 8.76 -6.78 16.13
C LYS A 42 9.06 -8.15 15.50
N THR A 43 9.24 -8.17 14.17
CA THR A 43 9.57 -9.43 13.47
C THR A 43 10.89 -10.03 13.94
N TYR A 44 11.87 -9.18 14.28
CA TYR A 44 13.15 -9.63 14.81
C TYR A 44 13.00 -10.20 16.23
N GLU A 45 12.29 -9.49 17.13
CA GLU A 45 12.04 -9.94 18.50
C GLU A 45 11.27 -11.27 18.53
N GLU A 46 10.25 -11.42 17.67
CA GLU A 46 9.50 -12.67 17.52
C GLU A 46 10.40 -13.82 17.06
N ALA A 47 11.24 -13.60 16.05
CA ALA A 47 12.16 -14.61 15.54
C ALA A 47 13.23 -15.02 16.58
N VAL A 48 13.71 -14.07 17.39
CA VAL A 48 14.63 -14.35 18.50
C VAL A 48 13.93 -15.15 19.60
N LYS A 49 12.71 -14.75 19.98
CA LYS A 49 11.90 -15.43 21.00
C LYS A 49 11.58 -16.88 20.60
N ASN A 50 11.34 -17.13 19.31
CA ASN A 50 11.05 -18.45 18.79
C ASN A 50 12.32 -19.30 18.55
N GLY A 51 13.51 -18.77 18.82
CA GLY A 51 14.78 -19.46 18.57
C GLY A 51 15.16 -19.60 17.09
N GLU A 52 14.45 -18.91 16.21
CA GLU A 52 14.71 -18.95 14.76
C GLU A 52 15.88 -18.06 14.34
N ARG A 53 16.34 -17.18 15.24
CA ARG A 53 17.37 -16.20 14.94
C ARG A 53 18.26 -15.88 16.13
N GLU A 54 19.56 -16.06 15.96
CA GLU A 54 20.58 -15.73 16.95
C GLU A 54 21.34 -14.44 16.62
N ARG A 55 21.46 -14.11 15.33
CA ARG A 55 22.28 -12.99 14.86
C ARG A 55 21.56 -11.66 14.93
N LYS A 56 22.27 -10.61 15.35
CA LYS A 56 21.76 -9.24 15.37
C LYS A 56 21.26 -8.78 13.99
N ARG A 57 20.27 -7.88 14.00
CA ARG A 57 19.72 -7.24 12.79
C ARG A 57 20.78 -6.41 12.06
N GLY A 58 20.77 -6.39 10.73
CA GLY A 58 21.60 -5.47 9.93
C GLY A 58 22.87 -6.06 9.30
N GLY A 59 23.25 -7.30 9.63
CA GLY A 59 24.48 -7.94 9.12
C GLY A 59 24.40 -8.56 7.71
N GLY A 60 23.28 -8.36 6.98
CA GLY A 60 23.10 -8.97 5.67
C GLY A 60 23.48 -8.06 4.48
N ARG A 61 23.32 -8.59 3.25
CA ARG A 61 23.49 -7.83 2.02
C ARG A 61 22.51 -6.64 2.00
N LYS A 62 23.03 -5.45 1.69
CA LYS A 62 22.22 -4.22 1.58
C LYS A 62 21.13 -4.38 0.50
N SER A 63 19.91 -4.00 0.85
CA SER A 63 18.77 -4.01 -0.08
C SER A 63 18.97 -2.97 -1.18
N LYS A 64 18.48 -3.28 -2.40
CA LYS A 64 18.37 -2.30 -3.49
C LYS A 64 17.43 -1.14 -3.11
N LEU A 65 16.38 -1.44 -2.33
CA LEU A 65 15.50 -0.44 -1.73
C LEU A 65 16.07 -0.02 -0.36
N ALA A 66 17.16 0.75 -0.36
CA ALA A 66 17.95 1.01 0.83
C ALA A 66 17.22 1.86 1.89
N THR A 67 16.49 2.89 1.45
CA THR A 67 15.86 3.89 2.35
C THR A 67 14.33 3.84 2.29
N ALA A 68 13.67 4.37 3.32
CA ALA A 68 12.21 4.45 3.35
C ALA A 68 11.62 5.24 2.15
N PRO A 69 12.18 6.39 1.72
CA PRO A 69 11.71 7.07 0.52
C PRO A 69 11.83 6.23 -0.75
N VAL A 70 12.88 5.42 -0.90
CA VAL A 70 13.05 4.52 -2.07
C VAL A 70 12.06 3.36 -2.03
N LYS A 71 11.80 2.80 -0.84
CA LYS A 71 10.78 1.76 -0.65
C LYS A 71 9.38 2.29 -0.99
N LEU A 72 9.08 3.50 -0.54
CA LEU A 72 7.81 4.16 -0.83
C LEU A 72 7.69 4.50 -2.33
N LEU A 73 8.74 5.04 -2.96
CA LEU A 73 8.76 5.30 -4.40
C LEU A 73 8.46 4.03 -5.20
N PHE A 74 9.07 2.91 -4.83
CA PHE A 74 8.83 1.61 -5.45
C PHE A 74 7.34 1.20 -5.39
N LEU A 75 6.71 1.32 -4.21
CA LEU A 75 5.30 1.02 -4.03
C LEU A 75 4.39 1.96 -4.82
N LEU A 76 4.61 3.27 -4.70
CA LEU A 76 3.80 4.28 -5.36
C LEU A 76 3.92 4.20 -6.88
N TYR A 77 5.12 3.91 -7.40
CA TYR A 77 5.33 3.65 -8.81
C TYR A 77 4.50 2.48 -9.31
N TYR A 78 4.50 1.37 -8.58
CA TYR A 78 3.67 0.22 -8.92
C TYR A 78 2.18 0.55 -8.89
N LEU A 79 1.70 1.17 -7.80
CA LEU A 79 0.28 1.49 -7.62
C LEU A 79 -0.24 2.51 -8.64
N LYS A 80 0.61 3.44 -9.10
CA LYS A 80 0.24 4.45 -10.09
C LYS A 80 0.25 3.91 -11.52
N ASN A 81 1.26 3.14 -11.88
CA ASN A 81 1.53 2.75 -13.26
C ASN A 81 1.12 1.30 -13.57
N TYR A 82 0.91 0.50 -12.54
CA TYR A 82 0.51 -0.92 -12.61
C TYR A 82 1.37 -1.76 -13.59
N PRO A 83 2.70 -1.63 -13.55
CA PRO A 83 3.58 -2.37 -14.45
C PRO A 83 3.57 -3.86 -14.12
N THR A 84 4.00 -4.71 -15.04
CA THR A 84 4.34 -6.09 -14.71
C THR A 84 5.52 -6.13 -13.75
N PHE A 85 5.68 -7.21 -12.98
CA PHE A 85 6.84 -7.35 -12.09
C PHE A 85 8.18 -7.42 -12.83
N ASP A 86 8.19 -7.81 -14.10
CA ASP A 86 9.39 -7.75 -14.94
C ASP A 86 9.81 -6.32 -15.24
N VAL A 87 8.86 -5.46 -15.61
CA VAL A 87 9.11 -4.03 -15.83
C VAL A 87 9.52 -3.34 -14.52
N LEU A 88 8.81 -3.62 -13.42
CA LEU A 88 9.13 -3.08 -12.10
C LEU A 88 10.55 -3.48 -11.68
N ALA A 89 10.92 -4.74 -11.88
CA ALA A 89 12.24 -5.27 -11.58
C ALA A 89 13.35 -4.57 -12.39
N ALA A 90 13.13 -4.37 -13.69
CA ALA A 90 14.06 -3.63 -14.55
C ALA A 90 14.22 -2.18 -14.10
N CYS A 91 13.10 -1.50 -13.75
CA CYS A 91 13.11 -0.11 -13.26
C CYS A 91 13.89 0.08 -11.96
N PHE A 92 13.91 -0.92 -11.08
CA PHE A 92 14.58 -0.83 -9.77
C PHE A 92 15.84 -1.72 -9.64
N GLY A 93 16.29 -2.30 -10.74
CA GLY A 93 17.55 -3.06 -10.81
C GLY A 93 17.57 -4.32 -9.97
N MET A 94 16.46 -5.06 -9.92
CA MET A 94 16.31 -6.31 -9.18
C MET A 94 15.71 -7.43 -10.05
N SER A 95 15.63 -8.65 -9.54
CA SER A 95 14.93 -9.74 -10.23
C SER A 95 13.42 -9.61 -10.05
N ARG A 96 12.64 -10.20 -10.97
CA ARG A 96 11.17 -10.29 -10.90
C ARG A 96 10.68 -10.83 -9.55
N SER A 97 11.26 -11.94 -9.10
CA SER A 97 10.89 -12.55 -7.82
C SER A 97 11.11 -11.59 -6.65
N LYS A 98 12.22 -10.84 -6.66
CA LYS A 98 12.51 -9.84 -5.63
C LYS A 98 11.59 -8.62 -5.72
N ALA A 99 11.16 -8.22 -6.90
CA ALA A 99 10.17 -7.15 -7.05
C ALA A 99 8.81 -7.59 -6.46
N CYS A 100 8.36 -8.80 -6.78
CA CYS A 100 7.14 -9.38 -6.23
C CYS A 100 7.20 -9.52 -4.70
N GLU A 101 8.27 -10.10 -4.16
CA GLU A 101 8.51 -10.27 -2.73
C GLU A 101 8.51 -8.90 -1.99
N ASN A 102 9.25 -7.93 -2.51
CA ASN A 102 9.30 -6.59 -1.91
C ASN A 102 7.93 -5.91 -1.93
N PHE A 103 7.17 -6.02 -3.02
CA PHE A 103 5.84 -5.45 -3.11
C PHE A 103 4.91 -6.02 -2.02
N HIS A 104 4.82 -7.35 -1.92
CA HIS A 104 3.96 -7.99 -0.92
C HIS A 104 4.42 -7.73 0.52
N LYS A 105 5.71 -7.58 0.75
CA LYS A 105 6.28 -7.25 2.06
C LYS A 105 6.02 -5.80 2.47
N LEU A 106 6.09 -4.86 1.54
CA LEU A 106 5.97 -3.43 1.83
C LEU A 106 4.51 -2.91 1.79
N LEU A 107 3.62 -3.58 1.06
CA LEU A 107 2.22 -3.16 0.93
C LEU A 107 1.46 -3.13 2.27
N PRO A 108 1.58 -4.12 3.18
CA PRO A 108 0.97 -4.04 4.51
C PRO A 108 1.46 -2.84 5.33
N ILE A 109 2.74 -2.49 5.22
CA ILE A 109 3.33 -1.35 5.91
C ILE A 109 2.74 -0.03 5.39
N LEU A 110 2.53 0.07 4.07
CA LEU A 110 1.83 1.23 3.49
C LEU A 110 0.38 1.31 3.98
N LYS A 111 -0.33 0.19 4.05
CA LYS A 111 -1.70 0.15 4.57
C LYS A 111 -1.75 0.64 6.03
N GLU A 112 -0.85 0.16 6.87
CA GLU A 112 -0.74 0.61 8.27
C GLU A 112 -0.39 2.10 8.34
N THR A 113 0.52 2.58 7.48
CA THR A 113 0.86 4.00 7.39
C THR A 113 -0.37 4.85 7.07
N LEU A 114 -1.13 4.46 6.06
CA LEU A 114 -2.34 5.18 5.65
C LEU A 114 -3.44 5.10 6.71
N SER A 115 -3.55 3.98 7.43
CA SER A 115 -4.47 3.82 8.56
C SER A 115 -4.11 4.78 9.70
N ARG A 116 -2.82 4.86 10.07
CA ARG A 116 -2.32 5.74 11.15
C ARG A 116 -2.58 7.22 10.88
N ILE A 117 -2.51 7.65 9.63
CA ILE A 117 -2.84 9.03 9.22
C ILE A 117 -4.32 9.21 8.85
N ARG A 118 -5.17 8.21 9.08
CA ARG A 118 -6.60 8.21 8.73
C ARG A 118 -6.89 8.53 7.26
N ALA A 119 -6.02 8.09 6.35
CA ALA A 119 -6.17 8.28 4.91
C ALA A 119 -6.84 7.08 4.21
N ILE A 120 -7.06 5.96 4.91
CA ILE A 120 -7.84 4.84 4.39
C ILE A 120 -9.31 5.09 4.72
N PRO A 121 -10.20 5.18 3.72
CA PRO A 121 -11.62 5.27 3.98
C PRO A 121 -12.10 3.99 4.67
N CYS A 122 -13.06 4.14 5.58
CA CYS A 122 -13.72 3.01 6.20
C CYS A 122 -14.48 2.24 5.09
N SER A 123 -14.11 0.98 4.89
CA SER A 123 -14.65 0.18 3.77
C SER A 123 -15.89 -0.65 4.14
N ARG A 124 -16.19 -0.76 5.43
CA ARG A 124 -17.35 -1.49 5.94
C ARG A 124 -17.89 -0.81 7.18
N PHE A 125 -19.19 -0.62 7.21
CA PHE A 125 -19.96 -0.23 8.38
C PHE A 125 -20.88 -1.39 8.73
N GLU A 126 -20.89 -1.82 9.98
CA GLU A 126 -21.77 -2.89 10.45
C GLU A 126 -23.21 -2.39 10.60
N ASN A 127 -23.36 -1.09 10.88
CA ASN A 127 -24.64 -0.43 11.05
C ASN A 127 -24.58 1.05 10.66
N VAL A 128 -25.75 1.69 10.61
CA VAL A 128 -25.90 3.12 10.26
C VAL A 128 -25.23 4.05 11.28
N GLU A 129 -25.16 3.65 12.56
CA GLU A 129 -24.56 4.44 13.61
C GLU A 129 -23.04 4.49 13.48
N ASP A 130 -22.41 3.38 13.12
CA ASP A 130 -20.97 3.34 12.83
C ASP A 130 -20.61 4.20 11.61
N MET A 131 -21.47 4.17 10.60
CA MET A 131 -21.34 5.06 9.45
C MET A 131 -21.44 6.53 9.87
N ARG A 132 -22.42 6.90 10.70
CA ARG A 132 -22.61 8.28 11.20
C ARG A 132 -21.40 8.72 12.03
N LYS A 133 -20.87 7.88 12.92
CA LYS A 133 -19.67 8.16 13.71
C LYS A 133 -18.44 8.38 12.85
N ALA A 134 -18.25 7.54 11.80
CA ALA A 134 -17.12 7.64 10.90
C ALA A 134 -17.19 8.87 9.98
N LEU A 135 -18.38 9.31 9.62
CA LEU A 135 -18.61 10.47 8.76
C LEU A 135 -18.59 11.81 9.54
N GLY A 136 -18.83 11.74 10.87
CA GLY A 136 -18.80 12.94 11.73
C GLY A 136 -19.68 14.07 11.20
N ASP A 137 -19.12 15.27 11.13
CA ASP A 137 -19.82 16.50 10.69
C ASP A 137 -19.78 16.69 9.16
N ILE A 138 -19.67 15.64 8.37
CA ILE A 138 -19.68 15.73 6.91
C ILE A 138 -21.11 16.09 6.45
N GLU A 139 -21.29 17.31 5.97
CA GLU A 139 -22.58 17.82 5.50
C GLU A 139 -23.06 17.19 4.20
N ARG A 140 -22.16 16.66 3.38
CA ARG A 140 -22.51 16.13 2.06
C ARG A 140 -21.66 14.91 1.70
N ILE A 141 -22.32 13.81 1.32
CA ILE A 141 -21.70 12.57 0.84
C ILE A 141 -22.08 12.37 -0.61
N ILE A 142 -21.09 12.08 -1.45
CA ILE A 142 -21.32 11.65 -2.83
C ILE A 142 -21.16 10.13 -2.85
N ILE A 143 -22.21 9.41 -3.20
CA ILE A 143 -22.20 7.96 -3.31
C ILE A 143 -22.23 7.62 -4.80
N ASP A 144 -21.19 6.94 -5.28
CA ASP A 144 -21.16 6.33 -6.60
C ASP A 144 -21.46 4.83 -6.46
N VAL A 145 -22.50 4.36 -7.12
CA VAL A 145 -22.94 2.96 -7.06
C VAL A 145 -22.68 2.32 -8.42
N THR A 146 -21.75 1.38 -8.46
CA THR A 146 -21.48 0.59 -9.66
C THR A 146 -22.13 -0.78 -9.54
N GLY A 147 -23.08 -1.08 -10.41
CA GLY A 147 -23.68 -2.42 -10.51
C GLY A 147 -22.63 -3.43 -11.02
N ARG A 148 -22.34 -4.47 -10.23
CA ARG A 148 -21.57 -5.61 -10.71
C ARG A 148 -22.50 -6.62 -11.36
N ALA A 149 -22.26 -6.95 -12.63
CA ALA A 149 -22.96 -8.04 -13.28
C ALA A 149 -22.62 -9.38 -12.56
N HIS A 150 -23.61 -10.00 -11.96
CA HIS A 150 -23.52 -11.34 -11.39
C HIS A 150 -24.16 -12.36 -12.33
N ARG A 151 -23.60 -13.58 -12.34
CA ARG A 151 -24.27 -14.69 -13.02
C ARG A 151 -25.62 -14.92 -12.35
N ARG A 152 -26.69 -14.88 -13.14
CA ARG A 152 -28.07 -15.07 -12.66
C ARG A 152 -28.18 -16.42 -11.94
N PRO A 153 -28.56 -16.48 -10.66
CA PRO A 153 -28.82 -17.75 -9.98
C PRO A 153 -29.94 -18.50 -10.65
N ALA A 154 -29.91 -19.82 -10.63
CA ALA A 154 -31.02 -20.65 -11.12
C ALA A 154 -32.21 -20.65 -10.15
N ASP A 155 -32.00 -20.31 -8.91
CA ASP A 155 -32.99 -20.27 -7.84
C ASP A 155 -33.71 -18.91 -7.79
N ASN A 156 -35.05 -18.94 -7.83
CA ASN A 156 -35.85 -17.72 -7.87
C ASN A 156 -35.79 -16.88 -6.58
N GLU A 157 -35.65 -17.49 -5.41
CA GLU A 157 -35.56 -16.77 -4.14
C GLU A 157 -34.21 -16.04 -4.05
N LYS A 158 -33.13 -16.70 -4.48
CA LYS A 158 -31.82 -16.06 -4.60
C LYS A 158 -31.79 -14.95 -5.66
N GLN A 159 -32.57 -15.11 -6.76
CA GLN A 159 -32.69 -14.02 -7.73
C GLN A 159 -33.36 -12.81 -7.10
N ALA A 160 -34.47 -13.00 -6.37
CA ALA A 160 -35.20 -11.92 -5.72
C ALA A 160 -34.32 -11.18 -4.67
N SER A 161 -33.52 -11.94 -3.90
CA SER A 161 -32.60 -11.34 -2.89
C SER A 161 -31.41 -10.56 -3.48
N MET A 162 -31.06 -10.82 -4.74
CA MET A 162 -29.97 -10.15 -5.44
C MET A 162 -30.46 -9.03 -6.38
N TYR A 163 -31.73 -8.86 -6.52
CA TYR A 163 -32.30 -7.82 -7.36
C TYR A 163 -32.36 -6.50 -6.59
N SER A 164 -31.51 -5.58 -6.97
CA SER A 164 -31.59 -4.16 -6.58
C SER A 164 -32.40 -3.45 -7.67
N GLY A 165 -33.72 -3.35 -7.49
CA GLY A 165 -34.64 -2.66 -8.39
C GLY A 165 -34.29 -1.21 -8.60
#